data_1c55e25b59cb4f527528e87ce1220d7d
#
_entry.id   1c55e25b59cb4f527528e87ce1220d7d
#
_cell.length_a   1.000
_cell.length_b   1.000
_cell.length_c   1.000
_cell.angle_alpha   90.00
_cell.angle_beta   90.00
_cell.angle_gamma   90.00
#
_symmetry.space_group_name_H-M   'P 1'
#
loop_
_entity.id
_entity.type
_entity.pdbx_description
1 polymer ?
#
loop_
_entity_poly.entity_id
_entity_poly.type
_entity_poly.pdbx_seq_one_letter_code
_entity_poly.pdbx_strand_id
1 'polypeptide(L)'
;MTQPTAPLSGENYFADTYGLTPPHSEVVAALPQLNVGKALDLGCGVGRNTLFLNQHGFDVTAWDHNPQSLARLQEIIAQEKLSGIHTEQRDLNNTRFNGGFNFVLSTVVMMFLQPQTIPQLIADMQACTVRDGFNLIVAAMNTDDMPCPADFSFAFKSGELSHYYRNWHIVKYNEHPGQLHRKDENGNRITCRFATLLAQKASY
;
A
#
# COMPACT_ATOMS: atom_id res chain seq x y z
N MET A 1 -15.31 20.25 20.48
CA MET A 1 -15.81 18.94 19.99
C MET A 1 -16.23 19.12 18.54
N THR A 2 -15.33 18.87 17.62
CA THR A 2 -15.61 18.89 16.18
C THR A 2 -16.30 17.57 15.84
N GLN A 3 -17.56 17.65 15.38
CA GLN A 3 -18.27 16.48 14.86
C GLN A 3 -17.48 15.89 13.69
N PRO A 4 -17.40 14.56 13.56
CA PRO A 4 -16.85 13.94 12.34
C PRO A 4 -17.75 14.38 11.18
N THR A 5 -17.15 15.02 10.18
CA THR A 5 -17.79 15.29 8.90
C THR A 5 -18.27 13.95 8.34
N ALA A 6 -19.54 13.89 7.93
CA ALA A 6 -20.09 12.72 7.26
C ALA A 6 -19.15 12.28 6.13
N PRO A 7 -18.91 10.98 5.93
CA PRO A 7 -18.03 10.52 4.88
C PRO A 7 -18.51 11.06 3.52
N LEU A 8 -17.60 11.67 2.78
CA LEU A 8 -17.79 12.02 1.39
C LEU A 8 -18.30 10.74 0.70
N SER A 9 -19.44 10.79 0.08
CA SER A 9 -20.28 9.63 -0.23
C SER A 9 -19.64 8.65 -1.21
N GLY A 10 -19.41 7.41 -0.77
CA GLY A 10 -19.04 6.25 -1.57
C GLY A 10 -17.56 5.89 -1.56
N GLU A 11 -17.29 4.60 -1.63
CA GLU A 11 -15.93 4.00 -1.68
C GLU A 11 -15.08 4.57 -2.83
N ASN A 12 -15.72 4.85 -3.97
CA ASN A 12 -15.07 5.31 -5.19
C ASN A 12 -15.15 6.83 -5.41
N TYR A 13 -15.56 7.60 -4.40
CA TYR A 13 -15.77 9.05 -4.55
C TYR A 13 -14.58 9.77 -5.23
N PHE A 14 -13.38 9.56 -4.76
CA PHE A 14 -12.18 10.21 -5.33
C PHE A 14 -11.83 9.69 -6.72
N ALA A 15 -12.06 8.41 -6.99
CA ALA A 15 -11.86 7.83 -8.32
C ALA A 15 -12.83 8.48 -9.34
N ASP A 16 -14.08 8.55 -8.98
CA ASP A 16 -15.15 9.10 -9.87
C ASP A 16 -14.99 10.62 -10.05
N THR A 17 -14.63 11.34 -8.99
CA THR A 17 -14.54 12.81 -9.01
C THR A 17 -13.27 13.29 -9.70
N TYR A 18 -12.15 12.63 -9.47
CA TYR A 18 -10.82 13.09 -9.90
C TYR A 18 -10.17 12.22 -10.98
N GLY A 19 -10.87 11.20 -11.47
CA GLY A 19 -10.35 10.29 -12.50
C GLY A 19 -9.20 9.42 -12.01
N LEU A 20 -9.15 9.12 -10.71
CA LEU A 20 -8.15 8.23 -10.12
C LEU A 20 -8.51 6.77 -10.34
N THR A 21 -7.52 5.89 -10.23
CA THR A 21 -7.80 4.48 -10.04
C THR A 21 -8.51 4.29 -8.69
N PRO A 22 -9.54 3.43 -8.60
CA PRO A 22 -10.17 3.08 -7.32
C PRO A 22 -9.17 2.62 -6.26
N PRO A 23 -9.49 2.73 -4.96
CA PRO A 23 -8.65 2.18 -3.91
C PRO A 23 -8.38 0.70 -4.17
N HIS A 24 -7.22 0.22 -3.75
CA HIS A 24 -6.86 -1.18 -3.98
C HIS A 24 -7.83 -2.09 -3.25
N SER A 25 -8.38 -3.11 -3.92
CA SER A 25 -9.39 -4.02 -3.36
C SER A 25 -8.96 -4.67 -2.04
N GLU A 26 -7.66 -4.94 -1.86
CA GLU A 26 -7.13 -5.50 -0.63
C GLU A 26 -7.12 -4.48 0.53
N VAL A 27 -6.98 -3.19 0.24
CA VAL A 27 -7.12 -2.12 1.26
C VAL A 27 -8.58 -2.00 1.70
N VAL A 28 -9.51 -2.02 0.75
CA VAL A 28 -10.95 -2.02 1.02
C VAL A 28 -11.35 -3.25 1.85
N ALA A 29 -10.89 -4.45 1.47
CA ALA A 29 -11.17 -5.68 2.17
C ALA A 29 -10.56 -5.76 3.58
N ALA A 30 -9.43 -5.10 3.82
CA ALA A 30 -8.79 -5.04 5.13
C ALA A 30 -9.53 -4.11 6.12
N LEU A 31 -10.18 -3.06 5.62
CA LEU A 31 -10.75 -1.98 6.43
C LEU A 31 -11.59 -2.43 7.64
N PRO A 32 -12.50 -3.44 7.53
CA PRO A 32 -13.32 -3.88 8.67
C PRO A 32 -12.50 -4.47 9.82
N GLN A 33 -11.26 -4.86 9.60
CA GLN A 33 -10.39 -5.47 10.60
C GLN A 33 -9.44 -4.45 11.25
N LEU A 34 -9.32 -3.27 10.64
CA LEU A 34 -8.34 -2.27 11.06
C LEU A 34 -8.86 -1.44 12.24
N ASN A 35 -7.96 -1.15 13.18
CA ASN A 35 -8.20 -0.11 14.18
C ASN A 35 -7.84 1.25 13.57
N VAL A 36 -8.82 2.16 13.50
CA VAL A 36 -8.60 3.53 13.03
C VAL A 36 -7.54 4.22 13.88
N GLY A 37 -6.63 4.91 13.22
CA GLY A 37 -5.50 5.59 13.85
C GLY A 37 -4.54 6.14 12.80
N LYS A 38 -3.23 5.98 13.02
CA LYS A 38 -2.21 6.42 12.07
C LYS A 38 -1.96 5.35 11.02
N ALA A 39 -1.95 5.75 9.75
CA ALA A 39 -1.56 4.89 8.64
C ALA A 39 -0.33 5.43 7.91
N LEU A 40 0.48 4.54 7.36
CA LEU A 40 1.63 4.86 6.50
C LEU A 40 1.45 4.19 5.15
N ASP A 41 1.27 5.00 4.10
CA ASP A 41 1.12 4.56 2.72
C ASP A 41 2.45 4.73 1.97
N LEU A 42 3.14 3.61 1.74
CA LEU A 42 4.45 3.54 1.10
C LEU A 42 4.30 3.41 -0.42
N GLY A 43 4.74 4.43 -1.15
CA GLY A 43 4.53 4.53 -2.59
C GLY A 43 3.08 4.89 -2.92
N CYS A 44 2.59 5.95 -2.30
CA CYS A 44 1.17 6.34 -2.37
C CYS A 44 0.69 6.77 -3.76
N GLY A 45 1.61 7.11 -4.68
CA GLY A 45 1.28 7.66 -5.98
C GLY A 45 0.42 8.90 -5.87
N VAL A 46 -0.66 8.95 -6.63
CA VAL A 46 -1.65 10.04 -6.57
C VAL A 46 -2.66 9.90 -5.43
N GLY A 47 -2.46 8.94 -4.52
CA GLY A 47 -3.15 8.87 -3.23
C GLY A 47 -4.46 8.08 -3.22
N ARG A 48 -4.69 7.13 -4.12
CA ARG A 48 -5.95 6.35 -4.13
C ARG A 48 -6.27 5.67 -2.80
N ASN A 49 -5.26 5.05 -2.16
CA ASN A 49 -5.43 4.41 -0.85
C ASN A 49 -5.37 5.43 0.29
N THR A 50 -4.49 6.42 0.19
CA THR A 50 -4.36 7.52 1.15
C THR A 50 -5.69 8.24 1.36
N LEU A 51 -6.33 8.67 0.28
CA LEU A 51 -7.62 9.37 0.31
C LEU A 51 -8.73 8.48 0.86
N PHE A 52 -8.77 7.21 0.45
CA PHE A 52 -9.73 6.23 0.96
C PHE A 52 -9.58 6.02 2.48
N LEU A 53 -8.36 5.82 2.97
CA LEU A 53 -8.11 5.64 4.41
C LEU A 53 -8.46 6.91 5.20
N ASN A 54 -8.12 8.08 4.70
CA ASN A 54 -8.47 9.35 5.35
C ASN A 54 -9.99 9.55 5.42
N GLN A 55 -10.72 9.20 4.36
CA GLN A 55 -12.19 9.20 4.35
C GLN A 55 -12.79 8.32 5.45
N HIS A 56 -12.06 7.27 5.87
CA HIS A 56 -12.46 6.36 6.96
C HIS A 56 -11.82 6.71 8.31
N GLY A 57 -11.32 7.94 8.46
CA GLY A 57 -10.88 8.51 9.73
C GLY A 57 -9.41 8.27 10.09
N PHE A 58 -8.61 7.71 9.19
CA PHE A 58 -7.17 7.56 9.43
C PHE A 58 -6.42 8.89 9.27
N ASP A 59 -5.43 9.10 10.14
CA ASP A 59 -4.38 10.10 9.98
C ASP A 59 -3.27 9.46 9.13
N VAL A 60 -3.14 9.88 7.87
CA VAL A 60 -2.32 9.17 6.87
C VAL A 60 -1.05 9.92 6.56
N THR A 61 0.09 9.27 6.78
CA THR A 61 1.38 9.67 6.23
C THR A 61 1.56 8.98 4.87
N ALA A 62 1.77 9.77 3.82
CA ALA A 62 1.80 9.29 2.44
C ALA A 62 3.14 9.65 1.78
N TRP A 63 3.91 8.64 1.39
CA TRP A 63 5.23 8.81 0.78
C TRP A 63 5.26 8.31 -0.66
N ASP A 64 5.85 9.11 -1.52
CA ASP A 64 6.19 8.70 -2.90
C ASP A 64 7.48 9.38 -3.34
N HIS A 65 8.20 8.78 -4.29
CA HIS A 65 9.39 9.38 -4.87
C HIS A 65 9.06 10.38 -5.99
N ASN A 66 7.87 10.30 -6.57
CA ASN A 66 7.43 11.10 -7.71
C ASN A 66 6.77 12.41 -7.24
N PRO A 67 7.43 13.56 -7.45
CA PRO A 67 6.88 14.84 -7.00
C PRO A 67 5.61 15.25 -7.76
N GLN A 68 5.41 14.83 -9.00
CA GLN A 68 4.19 15.12 -9.76
C GLN A 68 2.98 14.38 -9.19
N SER A 69 3.17 13.12 -8.78
CA SER A 69 2.11 12.35 -8.10
C SER A 69 1.71 13.01 -6.78
N LEU A 70 2.69 13.42 -5.99
CA LEU A 70 2.43 14.11 -4.72
C LEU A 70 1.77 15.47 -4.93
N ALA A 71 2.18 16.24 -5.94
CA ALA A 71 1.54 17.51 -6.28
C ALA A 71 0.05 17.31 -6.61
N ARG A 72 -0.27 16.28 -7.40
CA ARG A 72 -1.66 15.93 -7.71
C ARG A 72 -2.46 15.57 -6.46
N LEU A 73 -1.90 14.79 -5.55
CA LEU A 73 -2.53 14.46 -4.27
C LEU A 73 -2.77 15.71 -3.43
N GLN A 74 -1.78 16.61 -3.35
CA GLN A 74 -1.88 17.87 -2.61
C GLN A 74 -2.97 18.79 -3.17
N GLU A 75 -3.14 18.85 -4.50
CA GLU A 75 -4.25 19.58 -5.13
C GLU A 75 -5.61 19.05 -4.66
N ILE A 76 -5.79 17.74 -4.63
CA ILE A 76 -7.04 17.12 -4.16
C ILE A 76 -7.28 17.44 -2.68
N ILE A 77 -6.24 17.30 -1.85
CA ILE A 77 -6.30 17.62 -0.42
C ILE A 77 -6.77 19.09 -0.22
N ALA A 78 -6.21 20.02 -0.99
CA ALA A 78 -6.55 21.44 -0.90
C ALA A 78 -7.99 21.70 -1.39
N GLN A 79 -8.41 21.12 -2.52
CA GLN A 79 -9.75 21.28 -3.08
C GLN A 79 -10.83 20.74 -2.15
N GLU A 80 -10.61 19.59 -1.56
CA GLU A 80 -11.55 18.92 -0.65
C GLU A 80 -11.40 19.43 0.81
N LYS A 81 -10.42 20.30 1.08
CA LYS A 81 -10.10 20.82 2.43
C LYS A 81 -9.88 19.68 3.45
N LEU A 82 -9.19 18.64 3.01
CA LEU A 82 -8.92 17.48 3.86
C LEU A 82 -7.85 17.81 4.91
N SER A 83 -8.01 17.22 6.07
CA SER A 83 -7.03 17.23 7.16
C SER A 83 -6.59 15.81 7.49
N GLY A 84 -5.44 15.67 8.18
CA GLY A 84 -4.94 14.35 8.57
C GLY A 84 -4.33 13.58 7.40
N ILE A 85 -3.80 14.26 6.38
CA ILE A 85 -2.95 13.68 5.34
C ILE A 85 -1.64 14.45 5.30
N HIS A 86 -0.52 13.72 5.45
CA HIS A 86 0.84 14.26 5.49
C HIS A 86 1.65 13.66 4.35
N THR A 87 1.88 14.45 3.29
CA THR A 87 2.63 14.00 2.11
C THR A 87 4.11 14.34 2.23
N GLU A 88 4.98 13.42 1.84
CA GLU A 88 6.41 13.65 1.82
C GLU A 88 7.07 12.94 0.64
N GLN A 89 7.96 13.63 -0.07
CA GLN A 89 8.77 13.01 -1.11
C GLN A 89 9.87 12.16 -0.49
N ARG A 90 9.81 10.84 -0.75
CA ARG A 90 10.79 9.87 -0.24
C ARG A 90 11.14 8.81 -1.27
N ASP A 91 12.43 8.53 -1.41
CA ASP A 91 12.92 7.35 -2.12
C ASP A 91 13.05 6.19 -1.14
N LEU A 92 12.21 5.18 -1.26
CA LEU A 92 12.18 4.01 -0.39
C LEU A 92 13.45 3.16 -0.49
N ASN A 93 14.25 3.29 -1.55
CA ASN A 93 15.56 2.63 -1.64
C ASN A 93 16.59 3.19 -0.65
N ASN A 94 16.41 4.44 -0.22
CA ASN A 94 17.36 5.16 0.62
C ASN A 94 16.74 5.65 1.94
N THR A 95 15.51 5.24 2.24
CA THR A 95 14.78 5.73 3.41
C THR A 95 14.77 4.68 4.51
N ARG A 96 15.15 5.09 5.71
CA ARG A 96 14.89 4.37 6.96
C ARG A 96 13.78 5.10 7.69
N PHE A 97 12.90 4.37 8.35
CA PHE A 97 11.77 4.97 9.06
C PHE A 97 11.46 4.24 10.35
N ASN A 98 10.84 4.99 11.24
CA ASN A 98 10.32 4.52 12.51
C ASN A 98 8.98 5.22 12.77
N GLY A 99 8.37 4.97 13.88
CA GLY A 99 7.10 5.60 14.26
C GLY A 99 6.19 4.62 14.95
N GLY A 100 4.93 4.99 15.06
CA GLY A 100 3.87 4.18 15.65
C GLY A 100 2.63 4.25 14.77
N PHE A 101 2.49 3.32 13.84
CA PHE A 101 1.36 3.26 12.90
C PHE A 101 0.46 2.07 13.22
N ASN A 102 -0.84 2.29 13.17
CA ASN A 102 -1.85 1.24 13.29
C ASN A 102 -1.93 0.39 12.01
N PHE A 103 -1.65 1.03 10.86
CA PHE A 103 -1.67 0.38 9.57
C PHE A 103 -0.52 0.85 8.69
N VAL A 104 0.29 -0.07 8.17
CA VAL A 104 1.37 0.22 7.22
C VAL A 104 1.10 -0.58 5.95
N LEU A 105 1.03 0.10 4.81
CA LEU A 105 0.72 -0.56 3.54
C LEU A 105 1.74 -0.25 2.45
N SER A 106 1.95 -1.23 1.58
CA SER A 106 2.72 -1.12 0.34
C SER A 106 2.01 -1.94 -0.74
N THR A 107 1.31 -1.26 -1.64
CA THR A 107 0.54 -1.92 -2.69
C THR A 107 1.14 -1.64 -4.06
N VAL A 108 1.65 -2.69 -4.71
CA VAL A 108 2.21 -2.63 -6.08
C VAL A 108 3.42 -1.67 -6.18
N VAL A 109 4.31 -1.71 -5.19
CA VAL A 109 5.47 -0.82 -5.08
C VAL A 109 6.79 -1.58 -5.05
N MET A 110 6.87 -2.65 -4.25
CA MET A 110 8.15 -3.33 -3.96
C MET A 110 8.85 -3.86 -5.21
N MET A 111 8.11 -4.21 -6.27
CA MET A 111 8.68 -4.67 -7.53
C MET A 111 9.55 -3.61 -8.26
N PHE A 112 9.40 -2.35 -7.91
CA PHE A 112 10.18 -1.25 -8.50
C PHE A 112 11.42 -0.87 -7.67
N LEU A 113 11.57 -1.48 -6.49
CA LEU A 113 12.68 -1.19 -5.58
C LEU A 113 13.87 -2.13 -5.86
N GLN A 114 15.04 -1.70 -5.40
CA GLN A 114 16.24 -2.53 -5.48
C GLN A 114 16.11 -3.77 -4.57
N PRO A 115 16.50 -4.97 -5.01
CA PRO A 115 16.33 -6.19 -4.23
C PRO A 115 16.93 -6.13 -2.82
N GLN A 116 18.10 -5.49 -2.67
CA GLN A 116 18.78 -5.34 -1.38
C GLN A 116 18.02 -4.44 -0.38
N THR A 117 17.08 -3.62 -0.85
CA THR A 117 16.25 -2.74 -0.01
C THR A 117 15.14 -3.52 0.69
N ILE A 118 14.60 -4.56 0.06
CA ILE A 118 13.38 -5.24 0.49
C ILE A 118 13.43 -5.79 1.92
N PRO A 119 14.49 -6.51 2.35
CA PRO A 119 14.55 -7.03 3.72
C PRO A 119 14.48 -5.92 4.76
N GLN A 120 15.17 -4.81 4.52
CA GLN A 120 15.20 -3.69 5.45
C GLN A 120 13.88 -2.91 5.46
N LEU A 121 13.28 -2.70 4.30
CA LEU A 121 11.97 -2.06 4.17
C LEU A 121 10.90 -2.82 4.97
N ILE A 122 10.86 -4.15 4.83
CA ILE A 122 9.93 -5.00 5.58
C ILE A 122 10.23 -4.93 7.09
N ALA A 123 11.50 -4.96 7.48
CA ALA A 123 11.89 -4.83 8.89
C ALA A 123 11.45 -3.48 9.47
N ASP A 124 11.60 -2.38 8.74
CA ASP A 124 11.15 -1.05 9.17
C ASP A 124 9.61 -0.97 9.25
N MET A 125 8.88 -1.57 8.29
CA MET A 125 7.41 -1.70 8.36
C MET A 125 6.98 -2.43 9.63
N GLN A 126 7.61 -3.55 9.94
CA GLN A 126 7.32 -4.33 11.14
C GLN A 126 7.66 -3.56 12.43
N ALA A 127 8.80 -2.87 12.45
CA ALA A 127 9.25 -2.13 13.62
C ALA A 127 8.35 -0.94 13.93
N CYS A 128 7.91 -0.19 12.91
CA CYS A 128 7.08 1.01 13.08
C CYS A 128 5.59 0.71 13.29
N THR A 129 5.15 -0.55 13.17
CA THR A 129 3.78 -0.95 13.45
C THR A 129 3.57 -1.13 14.95
N VAL A 130 2.52 -0.52 15.51
CA VAL A 130 2.14 -0.67 16.91
C VAL A 130 1.64 -2.10 17.21
N ARG A 131 1.50 -2.45 18.50
CA ARG A 131 0.82 -3.69 18.91
C ARG A 131 -0.60 -3.71 18.34
N ASP A 132 -1.04 -4.87 17.91
CA ASP A 132 -2.35 -5.09 17.24
C ASP A 132 -2.53 -4.30 15.92
N GLY A 133 -1.50 -3.61 15.46
CA GLY A 133 -1.47 -2.97 14.16
C GLY A 133 -1.24 -3.97 13.02
N PHE A 134 -1.45 -3.51 11.81
CA PHE A 134 -1.45 -4.36 10.62
C PHE A 134 -0.45 -3.89 9.57
N ASN A 135 0.12 -4.84 8.83
CA ASN A 135 0.81 -4.59 7.58
C ASN A 135 0.07 -5.23 6.42
N LEU A 136 -0.09 -4.48 5.33
CA LEU A 136 -0.63 -4.96 4.06
C LEU A 136 0.43 -4.81 2.98
N ILE A 137 0.75 -5.90 2.30
CA ILE A 137 1.69 -5.91 1.17
C ILE A 137 1.03 -6.61 -0.01
N VAL A 138 1.09 -5.95 -1.18
CA VAL A 138 0.75 -6.55 -2.48
C VAL A 138 1.90 -6.27 -3.43
N ALA A 139 2.56 -7.30 -3.93
CA ALA A 139 3.69 -7.16 -4.83
C ALA A 139 3.79 -8.30 -5.84
N ALA A 140 4.38 -8.03 -7.00
CA ALA A 140 4.60 -9.03 -8.03
C ALA A 140 5.52 -10.16 -7.56
N MET A 141 5.29 -11.32 -8.12
CA MET A 141 6.09 -12.53 -7.91
C MET A 141 6.71 -13.01 -9.21
N ASN A 142 7.78 -13.76 -9.08
CA ASN A 142 8.40 -14.54 -10.14
C ASN A 142 8.54 -15.98 -9.67
N THR A 143 7.68 -16.87 -10.16
CA THR A 143 7.61 -18.28 -9.77
C THR A 143 7.88 -19.20 -10.95
N ASP A 144 8.34 -20.43 -10.67
CA ASP A 144 8.72 -21.37 -11.73
C ASP A 144 7.53 -21.74 -12.63
N ASP A 145 6.34 -21.84 -12.06
CA ASP A 145 5.09 -22.17 -12.78
C ASP A 145 4.48 -20.97 -13.51
N MET A 146 4.83 -19.76 -13.11
CA MET A 146 4.38 -18.51 -13.73
C MET A 146 5.50 -17.46 -13.66
N PRO A 147 6.51 -17.53 -14.53
CA PRO A 147 7.55 -16.51 -14.62
C PRO A 147 6.93 -15.14 -14.91
N CYS A 148 7.42 -14.12 -14.22
CA CYS A 148 6.93 -12.75 -14.43
C CYS A 148 7.44 -12.22 -15.78
N PRO A 149 6.56 -11.86 -16.71
CA PRO A 149 6.97 -11.36 -18.02
C PRO A 149 7.38 -9.87 -17.99
N ALA A 150 7.19 -9.19 -16.86
CA ALA A 150 7.59 -7.80 -16.69
C ALA A 150 9.04 -7.73 -16.19
N ASP A 151 9.78 -6.75 -16.70
CA ASP A 151 11.15 -6.44 -16.25
C ASP A 151 11.10 -5.62 -14.97
N PHE A 152 10.79 -6.28 -13.85
CA PHE A 152 10.81 -5.68 -12.52
C PHE A 152 12.18 -5.84 -11.87
N SER A 153 12.60 -4.82 -11.12
CA SER A 153 13.84 -4.87 -10.35
C SER A 153 13.81 -5.94 -9.27
N PHE A 154 12.62 -6.22 -8.73
CA PHE A 154 12.39 -7.23 -7.70
C PHE A 154 11.06 -7.95 -7.93
N ALA A 155 10.99 -9.22 -7.59
CA ALA A 155 9.77 -10.00 -7.51
C ALA A 155 9.95 -11.12 -6.48
N PHE A 156 8.94 -11.30 -5.62
CA PHE A 156 8.96 -12.33 -4.59
C PHE A 156 8.97 -13.74 -5.20
N LYS A 157 9.68 -14.65 -4.55
CA LYS A 157 9.55 -16.08 -4.78
C LYS A 157 8.40 -16.66 -3.96
N SER A 158 7.94 -17.85 -4.32
CA SER A 158 6.90 -18.57 -3.57
C SER A 158 7.28 -18.74 -2.10
N GLY A 159 6.37 -18.36 -1.19
CA GLY A 159 6.53 -18.42 0.26
C GLY A 159 7.45 -17.35 0.86
N GLU A 160 8.17 -16.57 0.06
CA GLU A 160 9.16 -15.62 0.56
C GLU A 160 8.52 -14.51 1.42
N LEU A 161 7.43 -13.89 0.94
CA LEU A 161 6.78 -12.84 1.71
C LEU A 161 6.19 -13.35 3.02
N SER A 162 5.54 -14.52 3.02
CA SER A 162 5.01 -15.10 4.26
C SER A 162 6.11 -15.46 5.26
N HIS A 163 7.31 -15.83 4.79
CA HIS A 163 8.44 -16.12 5.66
C HIS A 163 8.91 -14.87 6.45
N TYR A 164 8.86 -13.67 5.87
CA TYR A 164 9.16 -12.43 6.60
C TYR A 164 8.20 -12.20 7.78
N TYR A 165 6.95 -12.67 7.68
CA TYR A 165 5.90 -12.48 8.68
C TYR A 165 5.60 -13.73 9.51
N ARG A 166 6.48 -14.75 9.52
CA ARG A 166 6.27 -16.02 10.24
C ARG A 166 6.00 -15.89 11.74
N ASN A 167 6.41 -14.78 12.35
CA ASN A 167 6.20 -14.47 13.77
C ASN A 167 5.00 -13.53 14.02
N TRP A 168 4.24 -13.21 12.96
CA TRP A 168 3.05 -12.39 13.02
C TRP A 168 1.80 -13.27 12.86
N HIS A 169 0.64 -12.76 13.30
CA HIS A 169 -0.62 -13.39 12.96
C HIS A 169 -0.97 -13.07 11.50
N ILE A 170 -0.79 -14.03 10.61
CA ILE A 170 -1.15 -13.89 9.19
C ILE A 170 -2.66 -14.05 9.07
N VAL A 171 -3.34 -12.94 8.80
CA VAL A 171 -4.80 -12.88 8.63
C VAL A 171 -5.21 -13.33 7.24
N LYS A 172 -4.41 -12.92 6.23
CA LYS A 172 -4.61 -13.31 4.82
C LYS A 172 -3.25 -13.48 4.16
N TYR A 173 -3.12 -14.54 3.40
CA TYR A 173 -2.00 -14.74 2.48
C TYR A 173 -2.46 -15.50 1.25
N ASN A 174 -2.06 -15.03 0.08
CA ASN A 174 -2.20 -15.78 -1.15
C ASN A 174 -1.15 -15.36 -2.19
N GLU A 175 -0.99 -16.20 -3.22
CA GLU A 175 -0.08 -16.02 -4.35
C GLU A 175 -0.87 -16.18 -5.65
N HIS A 176 -1.93 -15.38 -5.82
CA HIS A 176 -2.85 -15.55 -6.95
C HIS A 176 -2.37 -14.81 -8.20
N PRO A 177 -2.70 -15.32 -9.40
CA PRO A 177 -2.53 -14.57 -10.63
C PRO A 177 -3.34 -13.28 -10.61
N GLY A 178 -2.78 -12.24 -11.19
CA GLY A 178 -3.42 -10.95 -11.34
C GLY A 178 -2.92 -10.24 -12.60
N GLN A 179 -3.52 -9.11 -12.92
CA GLN A 179 -3.18 -8.33 -14.09
C GLN A 179 -2.59 -6.97 -13.69
N LEU A 180 -1.48 -6.63 -14.35
CA LEU A 180 -0.93 -5.27 -14.30
C LEU A 180 -1.80 -4.32 -15.12
N HIS A 181 -1.75 -3.03 -14.79
CA HIS A 181 -2.30 -2.00 -15.67
C HIS A 181 -1.48 -1.84 -16.97
N ARG A 182 -0.22 -2.25 -16.94
CA ARG A 182 0.67 -2.27 -18.11
C ARG A 182 0.21 -3.33 -19.11
N LYS A 183 0.31 -2.97 -20.41
CA LYS A 183 0.01 -3.87 -21.52
C LYS A 183 1.29 -4.37 -22.18
N ASP A 184 1.21 -5.55 -22.75
CA ASP A 184 2.24 -6.14 -23.60
C ASP A 184 2.25 -5.50 -25.01
N GLU A 185 3.15 -5.96 -25.87
CA GLU A 185 3.28 -5.48 -27.27
C GLU A 185 2.00 -5.74 -28.11
N ASN A 186 1.17 -6.69 -27.70
CA ASN A 186 -0.08 -7.05 -28.37
C ASN A 186 -1.30 -6.30 -27.78
N GLY A 187 -1.09 -5.41 -26.80
CA GLY A 187 -2.15 -4.64 -26.16
C GLY A 187 -2.90 -5.39 -25.06
N ASN A 188 -2.47 -6.59 -24.69
CA ASN A 188 -3.07 -7.36 -23.60
C ASN A 188 -2.47 -6.93 -22.26
N ARG A 189 -3.26 -6.98 -21.19
CA ARG A 189 -2.74 -6.76 -19.84
C ARG A 189 -1.76 -7.87 -19.47
N ILE A 190 -0.62 -7.48 -18.93
CA ILE A 190 0.39 -8.43 -18.45
C ILE A 190 -0.15 -9.14 -17.21
N THR A 191 -0.17 -10.48 -17.26
CA THR A 191 -0.54 -11.34 -16.13
C THR A 191 0.71 -11.84 -15.42
N CYS A 192 0.75 -11.70 -14.10
CA CYS A 192 1.76 -12.34 -13.25
C CYS A 192 1.14 -12.74 -11.91
N ARG A 193 1.86 -13.51 -11.09
CA ARG A 193 1.45 -13.78 -9.72
C ARG A 193 1.70 -12.56 -8.83
N PHE A 194 0.83 -12.39 -7.85
CA PHE A 194 1.00 -11.40 -6.79
C PHE A 194 0.98 -12.10 -5.43
N ALA A 195 1.98 -11.79 -4.61
CA ALA A 195 1.93 -12.08 -3.19
C ALA A 195 1.07 -11.02 -2.52
N THR A 196 0.03 -11.45 -1.84
CA THR A 196 -0.86 -10.60 -1.04
C THR A 196 -0.80 -11.06 0.41
N LEU A 197 -0.44 -10.17 1.30
CA LEU A 197 -0.33 -10.45 2.73
C LEU A 197 -1.05 -9.36 3.53
N LEU A 198 -1.93 -9.76 4.44
CA LEU A 198 -2.39 -8.96 5.57
C LEU A 198 -1.96 -9.67 6.85
N ALA A 199 -1.13 -9.03 7.65
CA ALA A 199 -0.63 -9.59 8.89
C ALA A 199 -0.78 -8.62 10.05
N GLN A 200 -1.16 -9.14 11.22
CA GLN A 200 -1.32 -8.40 12.47
C GLN A 200 -0.12 -8.65 13.39
N LYS A 201 0.39 -7.58 13.98
CA LYS A 201 1.45 -7.66 15.00
C LYS A 201 0.87 -8.18 16.30
N ALA A 202 1.44 -9.27 16.80
CA ALA A 202 0.99 -9.88 18.04
C ALA A 202 1.15 -8.96 19.27
N SER A 203 0.28 -9.15 20.25
CA SER A 203 0.19 -8.35 21.50
C SER A 203 1.20 -8.73 22.60
N TYR A 204 2.24 -9.55 22.32
CA TYR A 204 3.17 -10.04 23.34
C TYR A 204 4.07 -8.96 23.93
#